data_1328087f11002ea67da9bde1150ab73c
#
_entry.id   1328087f11002ea67da9bde1150ab73c
#
_cell.length_a   1.000
_cell.length_b   1.000
_cell.length_c   1.000
_cell.angle_alpha   90.00
_cell.angle_beta   90.00
_cell.angle_gamma   90.00
#
_symmetry.space_group_name_H-M   'P 1'
#
loop_
_entity.id
_entity.type
_entity.pdbx_description
1 polymer ?
#
loop_
_entity_poly.entity_id
_entity_poly.type
_entity_poly.pdbx_seq_one_letter_code
_entity_poly.pdbx_strand_id
1 'polypeptide(L)'
;VHYYRHRTGLPPNQATIDLFDFPAEPCESRTHMHWYPPAVIDFDNGTKFSGQDDMEGFCFPQAHCITPETEITSHYFFMAARNLKKDDPEIDRALMDVLNTAFRTQDEPMIEAVQLRMGPTGDLDSLNPVLLKTDAAPVMARRMLKQLIAAEQTEEAERMAVAAE
;
A
#
# COMPACT_ATOMS: atom_id res chain seq x y z
N VAL A 1 6.87 8.48 3.17
CA VAL A 1 7.80 7.70 2.33
C VAL A 1 7.14 7.43 1.01
N HIS A 2 7.90 7.60 -0.06
CA HIS A 2 7.40 7.47 -1.42
C HIS A 2 8.15 6.34 -2.14
N TYR A 3 7.40 5.54 -2.89
CA TYR A 3 7.90 4.52 -3.81
C TYR A 3 7.31 4.76 -5.20
N TYR A 4 8.17 4.73 -6.21
CA TYR A 4 7.76 4.91 -7.59
C TYR A 4 8.26 3.77 -8.46
N ARG A 5 7.39 3.25 -9.30
CA ARG A 5 7.74 2.28 -10.33
C ARG A 5 7.07 2.67 -11.64
N HIS A 6 7.88 2.83 -12.67
CA HIS A 6 7.43 3.05 -14.03
C HIS A 6 7.88 1.90 -14.94
N ARG A 7 7.01 1.49 -15.82
CA ARG A 7 7.29 0.49 -16.86
C ARG A 7 6.84 1.05 -18.18
N THR A 8 7.66 0.89 -19.22
CA THR A 8 7.38 1.36 -20.58
C THR A 8 7.61 0.24 -21.58
N GLY A 9 6.91 0.29 -22.71
CA GLY A 9 7.12 -0.64 -23.82
C GLY A 9 6.59 -2.05 -23.61
N LEU A 10 5.79 -2.28 -22.56
CA LEU A 10 5.13 -3.55 -22.29
C LEU A 10 3.61 -3.36 -22.33
N PRO A 11 2.84 -4.40 -22.73
CA PRO A 11 1.38 -4.32 -22.63
C PRO A 11 0.92 -4.17 -21.17
N PRO A 12 -0.32 -3.71 -20.95
CA PRO A 12 -0.95 -3.71 -19.65
C PRO A 12 -1.00 -5.11 -19.03
N ASN A 13 -1.30 -5.19 -17.73
CA ASN A 13 -1.58 -6.49 -17.12
C ASN A 13 -2.90 -7.08 -17.70
N GLN A 14 -3.03 -8.41 -17.62
CA GLN A 14 -4.16 -9.10 -18.22
C GLN A 14 -5.51 -8.67 -17.67
N ALA A 15 -5.60 -8.40 -16.37
CA ALA A 15 -6.85 -7.93 -15.75
C ALA A 15 -7.30 -6.56 -16.30
N THR A 16 -6.36 -5.65 -16.58
CA THR A 16 -6.68 -4.37 -17.20
C THR A 16 -7.23 -4.56 -18.63
N ILE A 17 -6.65 -5.47 -19.39
CA ILE A 17 -7.11 -5.79 -20.74
C ILE A 17 -8.52 -6.40 -20.68
N ASP A 18 -8.71 -7.43 -19.88
CA ASP A 18 -9.95 -8.22 -19.86
C ASP A 18 -11.14 -7.46 -19.26
N LEU A 19 -10.93 -6.70 -18.18
CA LEU A 19 -12.01 -6.01 -17.49
C LEU A 19 -12.37 -4.66 -18.13
N PHE A 20 -11.39 -3.98 -18.71
CA PHE A 20 -11.60 -2.61 -19.20
C PHE A 20 -11.53 -2.49 -20.71
N ASP A 21 -11.41 -3.62 -21.44
CA ASP A 21 -11.20 -3.63 -22.90
C ASP A 21 -10.02 -2.74 -23.31
N PHE A 22 -9.01 -2.65 -22.41
CA PHE A 22 -7.86 -1.82 -22.67
C PHE A 22 -6.97 -2.48 -23.73
N PRO A 23 -6.50 -1.74 -24.74
CA PRO A 23 -5.70 -2.34 -25.82
C PRO A 23 -4.44 -3.04 -25.31
N ALA A 24 -4.15 -4.23 -25.83
CA ALA A 24 -2.97 -5.03 -25.50
C ALA A 24 -1.70 -4.53 -26.26
N GLU A 25 -1.53 -3.23 -26.30
CA GLU A 25 -0.41 -2.57 -26.98
C GLU A 25 0.64 -2.10 -25.97
N PRO A 26 1.90 -1.89 -26.39
CA PRO A 26 2.93 -1.31 -25.53
C PRO A 26 2.49 0.03 -24.96
N CYS A 27 2.59 0.16 -23.66
CA CYS A 27 2.10 1.31 -22.89
C CYS A 27 3.10 1.76 -21.83
N GLU A 28 2.75 2.82 -21.14
CA GLU A 28 3.43 3.32 -19.94
C GLU A 28 2.56 2.98 -18.73
N SER A 29 3.10 2.20 -17.79
CA SER A 29 2.41 1.87 -16.54
C SER A 29 3.15 2.50 -15.37
N ARG A 30 2.39 3.07 -14.44
CA ARG A 30 2.90 3.64 -13.20
C ARG A 30 2.35 2.91 -11.98
N THR A 31 3.16 2.88 -10.95
CA THR A 31 2.79 2.51 -9.59
C THR A 31 3.47 3.51 -8.67
N HIS A 32 2.70 4.36 -8.03
CA HIS A 32 3.18 5.31 -7.04
C HIS A 32 2.55 4.95 -5.70
N MET A 33 3.37 4.77 -4.68
CA MET A 33 2.92 4.47 -3.34
C MET A 33 3.44 5.54 -2.39
N HIS A 34 2.53 6.19 -1.67
CA HIS A 34 2.84 7.18 -0.65
C HIS A 34 2.39 6.66 0.71
N TRP A 35 3.33 6.42 1.61
CA TRP A 35 2.98 6.13 2.98
C TRP A 35 2.95 7.40 3.81
N TYR A 36 1.81 7.62 4.45
CA TYR A 36 1.57 8.69 5.41
C TYR A 36 1.53 8.09 6.81
N PRO A 37 2.46 8.48 7.69
CA PRO A 37 2.44 8.00 9.07
C PRO A 37 1.12 8.33 9.77
N PRO A 38 0.65 7.48 10.68
CA PRO A 38 1.25 6.20 11.01
C PRO A 38 0.77 5.04 10.12
N ALA A 39 -0.39 5.16 9.44
CA ALA A 39 -1.14 3.99 9.02
C ALA A 39 -1.80 4.08 7.64
N VAL A 40 -1.59 5.15 6.88
CA VAL A 40 -2.27 5.34 5.58
C VAL A 40 -1.29 5.17 4.43
N ILE A 41 -1.69 4.38 3.44
CA ILE A 41 -0.98 4.24 2.17
C ILE A 41 -1.91 4.70 1.05
N ASP A 42 -1.46 5.67 0.28
CA ASP A 42 -2.03 6.05 -1.00
C ASP A 42 -1.29 5.31 -2.11
N PHE A 43 -2.03 4.73 -3.04
CA PHE A 43 -1.51 3.85 -4.05
C PHE A 43 -2.10 4.24 -5.41
N ASP A 44 -1.35 4.96 -6.23
CA ASP A 44 -1.75 5.35 -7.58
C ASP A 44 -1.19 4.36 -8.60
N ASN A 45 -2.09 3.54 -9.13
CA ASN A 45 -1.83 2.67 -10.26
C ASN A 45 -2.47 3.23 -11.52
N GLY A 46 -1.74 3.19 -12.62
CA GLY A 46 -2.29 3.63 -13.89
C GLY A 46 -1.51 3.11 -15.09
N THR A 47 -2.17 3.15 -16.22
CA THR A 47 -1.63 2.73 -17.52
C THR A 47 -2.14 3.67 -18.60
N LYS A 48 -1.25 4.17 -19.44
CA LYS A 48 -1.57 5.09 -20.54
C LYS A 48 -0.71 4.80 -21.77
N PHE A 49 -1.14 5.28 -22.93
CA PHE A 49 -0.27 5.31 -24.10
C PHE A 49 0.67 6.51 -24.06
N SER A 50 1.79 6.41 -24.76
CA SER A 50 2.78 7.48 -24.82
C SER A 50 2.17 8.77 -25.36
N GLY A 51 2.44 9.88 -24.69
CA GLY A 51 1.91 11.20 -25.06
C GLY A 51 0.53 11.53 -24.51
N GLN A 52 -0.15 10.61 -23.85
CA GLN A 52 -1.42 10.88 -23.15
C GLN A 52 -1.18 11.46 -21.75
N ASP A 53 -2.15 12.24 -21.27
CA ASP A 53 -2.21 12.58 -19.86
C ASP A 53 -2.61 11.35 -19.00
N ASP A 54 -2.25 11.35 -17.72
CA ASP A 54 -2.51 10.22 -16.84
C ASP A 54 -4.00 9.86 -16.74
N MET A 55 -4.88 10.87 -16.79
CA MET A 55 -6.33 10.68 -16.71
C MET A 55 -6.97 10.23 -18.02
N GLU A 56 -6.29 10.31 -19.15
CA GLU A 56 -6.75 9.78 -20.44
C GLU A 56 -6.56 8.26 -20.54
N GLY A 57 -5.63 7.70 -19.76
CA GLY A 57 -5.43 6.27 -19.63
C GLY A 57 -6.34 5.62 -18.60
N PHE A 58 -6.02 4.40 -18.22
CA PHE A 58 -6.64 3.72 -17.09
C PHE A 58 -6.00 4.16 -15.78
N CYS A 59 -6.81 4.62 -14.84
CA CYS A 59 -6.41 4.98 -13.48
C CYS A 59 -7.13 4.09 -12.48
N PHE A 60 -6.37 3.55 -11.54
CA PHE A 60 -6.86 2.68 -10.47
C PHE A 60 -6.23 3.07 -9.13
N PRO A 61 -6.56 4.27 -8.60
CA PRO A 61 -6.07 4.69 -7.31
C PRO A 61 -6.70 3.87 -6.18
N GLN A 62 -5.91 3.63 -5.12
CA GLN A 62 -6.34 2.89 -3.94
C GLN A 62 -5.89 3.64 -2.69
N ALA A 63 -6.64 3.49 -1.61
CA ALA A 63 -6.23 3.91 -0.28
C ALA A 63 -6.28 2.71 0.66
N HIS A 64 -5.25 2.56 1.47
CA HIS A 64 -5.10 1.47 2.43
C HIS A 64 -4.90 2.07 3.82
N CYS A 65 -5.70 1.61 4.77
CA CYS A 65 -5.63 2.06 6.15
C CYS A 65 -5.36 0.86 7.06
N ILE A 66 -4.25 0.90 7.80
CA ILE A 66 -3.83 -0.15 8.71
C ILE A 66 -4.04 0.36 10.13
N THR A 67 -5.11 -0.07 10.78
CA THR A 67 -5.46 0.38 12.13
C THR A 67 -5.02 -0.63 13.16
N PRO A 68 -4.09 -0.29 14.07
CA PRO A 68 -3.67 -1.20 15.13
C PRO A 68 -4.85 -1.61 16.03
N GLU A 69 -4.91 -2.89 16.40
CA GLU A 69 -5.87 -3.45 17.34
C GLU A 69 -5.16 -3.90 18.63
N THR A 70 -4.08 -4.65 18.47
CA THR A 70 -3.19 -5.07 19.57
C THR A 70 -1.73 -4.86 19.17
N GLU A 71 -0.78 -5.32 19.96
CA GLU A 71 0.65 -5.25 19.62
C GLU A 71 1.01 -6.06 18.37
N ILE A 72 0.20 -7.07 18.02
CA ILE A 72 0.49 -8.00 16.93
C ILE A 72 -0.67 -8.18 15.95
N THR A 73 -1.78 -7.47 16.15
CA THR A 73 -2.93 -7.51 15.24
C THR A 73 -3.33 -6.13 14.77
N SER A 74 -3.84 -6.04 13.55
CA SER A 74 -4.33 -4.80 12.94
C SER A 74 -5.55 -5.06 12.07
N HIS A 75 -6.48 -4.13 12.06
CA HIS A 75 -7.50 -4.09 11.04
C HIS A 75 -6.91 -3.48 9.76
N TYR A 76 -7.19 -4.10 8.64
CA TYR A 76 -6.77 -3.62 7.33
C TYR A 76 -7.97 -3.27 6.47
N PHE A 77 -8.10 -1.98 6.17
CA PHE A 77 -9.15 -1.46 5.31
C PHE A 77 -8.53 -1.00 4.00
N PHE A 78 -9.21 -1.29 2.90
CA PHE A 78 -8.82 -0.78 1.60
C PHE A 78 -10.03 -0.29 0.83
N MET A 79 -9.82 0.68 -0.04
CA MET A 79 -10.76 1.12 -1.03
C MET A 79 -10.04 1.37 -2.34
N ALA A 80 -10.75 1.19 -3.45
CA ALA A 80 -10.24 1.39 -4.78
C ALA A 80 -11.24 2.20 -5.60
N ALA A 81 -10.73 2.99 -6.53
CA ALA A 81 -11.54 3.72 -7.49
C ALA A 81 -11.01 3.50 -8.91
N ARG A 82 -11.82 3.80 -9.91
CA ARG A 82 -11.44 3.71 -11.32
C ARG A 82 -12.04 4.84 -12.14
N ASN A 83 -11.39 5.20 -13.23
CA ASN A 83 -11.89 6.22 -14.15
C ASN A 83 -12.63 5.64 -15.36
N LEU A 84 -12.49 4.34 -15.65
CA LEU A 84 -13.18 3.66 -16.75
C LEU A 84 -14.34 2.80 -16.24
N LYS A 85 -15.37 2.62 -17.09
CA LYS A 85 -16.56 1.78 -16.80
C LYS A 85 -17.16 2.04 -15.39
N LYS A 86 -17.27 3.31 -14.99
CA LYS A 86 -17.60 3.74 -13.62
C LYS A 86 -18.94 3.24 -13.11
N ASP A 87 -19.92 3.15 -14.02
CA ASP A 87 -21.32 2.81 -13.69
C ASP A 87 -21.64 1.34 -14.00
N ASP A 88 -20.62 0.49 -14.18
CA ASP A 88 -20.77 -0.93 -14.48
C ASP A 88 -20.66 -1.78 -13.21
N PRO A 89 -21.76 -2.31 -12.67
CA PRO A 89 -21.77 -3.12 -11.45
C PRO A 89 -21.13 -4.50 -11.62
N GLU A 90 -20.98 -5.00 -12.86
CA GLU A 90 -20.30 -6.27 -13.10
C GLU A 90 -18.79 -6.09 -12.95
N ILE A 91 -18.26 -4.95 -13.41
CA ILE A 91 -16.88 -4.58 -13.19
C ILE A 91 -16.59 -4.36 -11.69
N ASP A 92 -17.53 -3.75 -10.94
CA ASP A 92 -17.38 -3.63 -9.48
C ASP A 92 -17.23 -4.99 -8.81
N ARG A 93 -18.09 -5.95 -9.15
CA ARG A 93 -18.01 -7.32 -8.61
C ARG A 93 -16.69 -8.00 -9.00
N ALA A 94 -16.31 -7.94 -10.26
CA ALA A 94 -15.08 -8.56 -10.75
C ALA A 94 -13.84 -7.96 -10.07
N LEU A 95 -13.78 -6.63 -9.89
CA LEU A 95 -12.69 -5.98 -9.17
C LEU A 95 -12.66 -6.38 -7.70
N MET A 96 -13.82 -6.44 -7.02
CA MET A 96 -13.88 -6.90 -5.63
C MET A 96 -13.40 -8.34 -5.48
N ASP A 97 -13.73 -9.22 -6.44
CA ASP A 97 -13.26 -10.61 -6.44
C ASP A 97 -11.74 -10.68 -6.62
N VAL A 98 -11.18 -9.88 -7.54
CA VAL A 98 -9.72 -9.79 -7.74
C VAL A 98 -9.03 -9.29 -6.49
N LEU A 99 -9.52 -8.19 -5.88
CA LEU A 99 -8.93 -7.62 -4.67
C LEU A 99 -9.07 -8.55 -3.47
N ASN A 100 -10.24 -9.17 -3.28
CA ASN A 100 -10.43 -10.17 -2.22
C ASN A 100 -9.51 -11.38 -2.40
N THR A 101 -9.33 -11.84 -3.63
CA THR A 101 -8.39 -12.94 -3.91
C THR A 101 -6.97 -12.53 -3.55
N ALA A 102 -6.51 -11.37 -3.98
CA ALA A 102 -5.18 -10.88 -3.66
C ALA A 102 -4.97 -10.73 -2.14
N PHE A 103 -5.84 -9.99 -1.46
CA PHE A 103 -5.63 -9.67 -0.05
C PHE A 103 -5.95 -10.83 0.88
N ARG A 104 -7.06 -11.55 0.69
CA ARG A 104 -7.49 -12.60 1.64
C ARG A 104 -6.87 -13.97 1.39
N THR A 105 -6.52 -14.28 0.14
CA THR A 105 -6.01 -15.63 -0.17
C THR A 105 -4.51 -15.67 -0.48
N GLN A 106 -3.90 -14.54 -0.75
CA GLN A 106 -2.47 -14.44 -1.07
C GLN A 106 -1.72 -13.66 0.01
N ASP A 107 -2.11 -12.43 0.31
CA ASP A 107 -1.37 -11.56 1.23
C ASP A 107 -1.61 -11.91 2.70
N GLU A 108 -2.87 -12.02 3.14
CA GLU A 108 -3.23 -12.29 4.53
C GLU A 108 -2.56 -13.55 5.09
N PRO A 109 -2.63 -14.73 4.43
CA PRO A 109 -1.97 -15.93 4.94
C PRO A 109 -0.44 -15.80 5.03
N MET A 110 0.17 -14.99 4.15
CA MET A 110 1.60 -14.74 4.19
C MET A 110 1.97 -13.84 5.35
N ILE A 111 1.20 -12.77 5.59
CA ILE A 111 1.40 -11.85 6.71
C ILE A 111 1.22 -12.59 8.05
N GLU A 112 0.17 -13.40 8.19
CA GLU A 112 -0.06 -14.23 9.36
C GLU A 112 1.07 -15.24 9.61
N ALA A 113 1.57 -15.89 8.56
CA ALA A 113 2.69 -16.82 8.67
C ALA A 113 3.98 -16.10 9.09
N VAL A 114 4.21 -14.88 8.64
CA VAL A 114 5.34 -14.04 9.09
C VAL A 114 5.16 -13.70 10.57
N GLN A 115 3.99 -13.21 11.01
CA GLN A 115 3.73 -12.88 12.41
C GLN A 115 3.90 -14.11 13.33
N LEU A 116 3.43 -15.28 12.89
CA LEU A 116 3.61 -16.53 13.63
C LEU A 116 5.10 -16.86 13.84
N ARG A 117 5.95 -16.57 12.86
CA ARG A 117 7.42 -16.77 12.95
C ARG A 117 8.10 -15.71 13.79
N MET A 118 7.59 -14.49 13.82
CA MET A 118 8.06 -13.41 14.70
C MET A 118 7.73 -13.69 16.16
N GLY A 119 6.69 -14.46 16.45
CA GLY A 119 6.20 -14.69 17.80
C GLY A 119 5.41 -13.49 18.35
N PRO A 120 5.46 -13.22 19.67
CA PRO A 120 4.62 -12.19 20.30
C PRO A 120 5.17 -10.77 20.16
N THR A 121 6.14 -10.52 19.31
CA THR A 121 6.70 -9.18 19.12
C THR A 121 6.16 -8.48 17.89
N GLY A 122 5.89 -7.19 18.01
CA GLY A 122 5.65 -6.28 16.87
C GLY A 122 6.93 -5.63 16.33
N ASP A 123 8.08 -5.78 17.02
CA ASP A 123 9.35 -5.18 16.60
C ASP A 123 10.17 -6.11 15.69
N LEU A 124 9.93 -5.99 14.38
CA LEU A 124 10.67 -6.74 13.37
C LEU A 124 12.19 -6.52 13.44
N ASP A 125 12.64 -5.30 13.79
CA ASP A 125 14.06 -4.96 13.80
C ASP A 125 14.83 -5.70 14.90
N SER A 126 14.15 -6.05 16.01
CA SER A 126 14.74 -6.86 17.10
C SER A 126 15.13 -8.28 16.65
N LEU A 127 14.53 -8.78 15.57
CA LEU A 127 14.76 -10.11 15.02
C LEU A 127 15.92 -10.15 14.00
N ASN A 128 16.57 -9.03 13.74
CA ASN A 128 17.66 -8.91 12.76
C ASN A 128 17.31 -9.50 11.39
N PRO A 129 16.23 -9.04 10.73
CA PRO A 129 15.77 -9.61 9.47
C PRO A 129 16.82 -9.42 8.36
N VAL A 130 16.89 -10.38 7.44
CA VAL A 130 17.67 -10.23 6.23
C VAL A 130 16.99 -9.22 5.32
N LEU A 131 17.64 -8.09 5.09
CA LEU A 131 17.11 -7.02 4.24
C LEU A 131 17.60 -7.19 2.80
N LEU A 132 16.67 -7.10 1.86
CA LEU A 132 16.92 -7.11 0.43
C LEU A 132 17.01 -5.66 -0.11
N LYS A 133 17.54 -5.50 -1.33
CA LYS A 133 17.57 -4.18 -1.98
C LYS A 133 16.19 -3.58 -2.20
N THR A 134 15.17 -4.41 -2.32
CA THR A 134 13.75 -4.03 -2.48
C THR A 134 13.13 -3.50 -1.19
N ASP A 135 13.76 -3.70 -0.02
CA ASP A 135 13.21 -3.33 1.29
C ASP A 135 13.56 -1.89 1.71
N ALA A 136 14.14 -1.09 0.81
CA ALA A 136 14.54 0.28 1.14
C ALA A 136 13.38 1.14 1.65
N ALA A 137 12.23 1.11 0.99
CA ALA A 137 11.07 1.91 1.37
C ALA A 137 10.48 1.47 2.73
N PRO A 138 10.20 0.18 3.02
CA PRO A 138 9.75 -0.25 4.33
C PRO A 138 10.78 0.02 5.44
N VAL A 139 12.08 -0.07 5.18
CA VAL A 139 13.11 0.32 6.16
C VAL A 139 13.03 1.81 6.49
N MET A 140 12.87 2.67 5.48
CA MET A 140 12.69 4.12 5.69
C MET A 140 11.42 4.41 6.48
N ALA A 141 10.31 3.75 6.16
CA ALA A 141 9.04 3.91 6.87
C ALA A 141 9.18 3.55 8.36
N ARG A 142 9.77 2.40 8.68
CA ARG A 142 10.01 1.99 10.08
C ARG A 142 10.91 2.97 10.82
N ARG A 143 11.98 3.46 10.21
CA ARG A 143 12.86 4.48 10.83
C ARG A 143 12.11 5.78 11.11
N MET A 144 11.31 6.26 10.16
CA MET A 144 10.51 7.46 10.35
C MET A 144 9.48 7.27 11.46
N LEU A 145 8.79 6.12 11.50
CA LEU A 145 7.82 5.82 12.56
C LEU A 145 8.49 5.82 13.94
N LYS A 146 9.65 5.18 14.09
CA LYS A 146 10.42 5.20 15.36
C LYS A 146 10.80 6.63 15.79
N GLN A 147 11.16 7.49 14.84
CA GLN A 147 11.47 8.90 15.14
C GLN A 147 10.22 9.67 15.61
N LEU A 148 9.08 9.45 14.96
CA LEU A 148 7.82 10.10 15.34
C LEU A 148 7.36 9.64 16.73
N ILE A 149 7.44 8.35 17.03
CA ILE A 149 7.11 7.81 18.36
C ILE A 149 8.02 8.41 19.43
N ALA A 150 9.32 8.50 19.18
CA ALA A 150 10.26 9.08 20.14
C ALA A 150 9.99 10.58 20.39
N ALA A 151 9.63 11.33 19.35
CA ALA A 151 9.26 12.74 19.47
C ALA A 151 7.98 12.92 20.30
N GLU A 152 6.94 12.13 20.02
CA GLU A 152 5.67 12.16 20.76
C GLU A 152 5.88 11.84 22.24
N GLN A 153 6.67 10.81 22.57
CA GLN A 153 7.01 10.46 23.96
C GLN A 153 7.76 11.59 24.69
N THR A 154 8.61 12.31 24.02
CA THR A 154 9.34 13.44 24.58
C THR A 154 8.39 14.60 24.89
N GLU A 155 7.52 14.96 23.95
CA GLU A 155 6.52 16.01 24.13
C GLU A 155 5.52 15.69 25.26
N GLU A 156 5.14 14.42 25.40
CA GLU A 156 4.26 13.97 26.46
C GLU A 156 4.93 14.07 27.83
N ALA A 157 6.20 13.66 27.94
CA ALA A 157 6.98 13.78 29.17
C ALA A 157 7.17 15.25 29.58
N GLU A 158 7.43 16.15 28.65
CA GLU A 158 7.51 17.59 28.91
C GLU A 158 6.18 18.17 29.38
N ARG A 159 5.06 17.81 28.75
CA ARG A 159 3.71 18.23 29.19
C ARG A 159 3.37 17.76 30.58
N MET A 160 3.73 16.51 30.92
CA MET A 160 3.50 15.98 32.26
C MET A 160 4.37 16.68 33.33
N ALA A 161 5.61 17.02 33.00
CA ALA A 161 6.50 17.76 33.89
C ALA A 161 5.95 19.16 34.23
N VAL A 162 5.48 19.89 33.22
CA VAL A 162 4.87 21.22 33.39
C VAL A 162 3.55 21.16 34.19
N ALA A 163 2.78 20.10 34.03
CA ALA A 163 1.51 19.94 34.78
C ALA A 163 1.70 19.53 36.25
N ALA A 164 2.90 19.14 36.66
CA ALA A 164 3.26 18.73 38.04
C ALA A 164 3.86 19.87 38.88
N GLU A 165 4.13 21.02 38.26
CA GLU A 165 4.58 22.27 38.92
C GLU A 165 3.39 23.15 39.32
#